data_fb8ff4bb7bdb9816479d8c5523e2cabc
#
_entry.id   fb8ff4bb7bdb9816479d8c5523e2cabc
#
_cell.length_a   1.000
_cell.length_b   1.000
_cell.length_c   1.000
_cell.angle_alpha   90.00
_cell.angle_beta   90.00
_cell.angle_gamma   90.00
#
_symmetry.space_group_name_H-M   'P 1'
#
loop_
_entity.id
_entity.type
_entity.pdbx_description
1 polymer ?
#
loop_
_entity_poly.entity_id
_entity_poly.type
_entity_poly.pdbx_seq_one_letter_code
_entity_poly.pdbx_strand_id
1 'polypeptide(L)'
;DEWIFTRTGIKSRHVCTTELLDDLAVAASERALQVSGIDASQLDLIVCSTTTGDHLVPAEACAVAERLGATCPAFDVSAACAGFVFALDVAEGYIARGRAERVLVVAAEQMTRALDWTDRATCVLFGDGAGAAVIGAGGDNPLAVELSTAPDVETLRVPGLVGTSPFKDSADSASVLSMN
;
A
#
# COMPACT_ATOMS: atom_id res chain seq x y z
N ASP A 1 10.10 22.94 10.20
CA ASP A 1 10.66 22.83 11.55
C ASP A 1 12.07 22.23 11.45
N GLU A 2 13.09 22.98 11.91
CA GLU A 2 14.52 22.60 11.81
C GLU A 2 14.80 21.29 12.60
N TRP A 3 14.13 21.08 13.72
CA TRP A 3 14.26 19.88 14.52
C TRP A 3 13.84 18.61 13.75
N ILE A 4 12.76 18.69 12.98
CA ILE A 4 12.31 17.57 12.13
C ILE A 4 13.34 17.35 11.01
N PHE A 5 13.71 18.40 10.31
CA PHE A 5 14.62 18.29 9.17
C PHE A 5 15.99 17.72 9.55
N THR A 6 16.58 18.17 10.65
CA THR A 6 17.90 17.68 11.09
C THR A 6 17.92 16.22 11.48
N ARG A 7 16.77 15.64 11.90
CA ARG A 7 16.64 14.24 12.30
C ARG A 7 16.17 13.30 11.22
N THR A 8 15.36 13.80 10.30
CA THR A 8 14.64 12.96 9.33
C THR A 8 14.94 13.31 7.88
N GLY A 9 15.47 14.51 7.62
CA GLY A 9 15.57 15.06 6.28
C GLY A 9 14.24 15.54 5.68
N ILE A 10 13.12 15.34 6.37
CA ILE A 10 11.77 15.67 5.88
C ILE A 10 11.53 17.17 5.98
N LYS A 11 11.25 17.82 4.84
CA LYS A 11 10.91 19.23 4.75
C LYS A 11 9.41 19.47 4.68
N SER A 12 8.69 18.61 3.98
CA SER A 12 7.25 18.70 3.75
C SER A 12 6.64 17.29 3.64
N ARG A 13 5.34 17.19 3.73
CA ARG A 13 4.54 15.97 3.52
C ARG A 13 3.37 16.29 2.62
N HIS A 14 2.99 15.32 1.82
CA HIS A 14 1.71 15.37 1.12
C HIS A 14 0.63 14.82 2.04
N VAL A 15 -0.47 15.53 2.10
CA VAL A 15 -1.65 15.19 2.90
C VAL A 15 -2.86 15.30 1.99
N CYS A 16 -3.60 14.22 1.85
CA CYS A 16 -4.87 14.22 1.13
C CYS A 16 -5.92 14.96 1.95
N THR A 17 -6.75 15.74 1.30
CA THR A 17 -7.83 16.50 1.93
C THR A 17 -9.21 16.04 1.49
N THR A 18 -9.34 15.70 0.22
CA THR A 18 -10.59 15.24 -0.41
C THR A 18 -10.41 13.95 -1.19
N GLU A 19 -9.19 13.65 -1.56
CA GLU A 19 -8.84 12.45 -2.32
C GLU A 19 -9.00 11.22 -1.43
N LEU A 20 -9.51 10.15 -2.02
CA LEU A 20 -9.51 8.80 -1.45
C LEU A 20 -8.21 8.09 -1.78
N LEU A 21 -7.94 6.96 -1.12
CA LEU A 21 -6.74 6.17 -1.40
C LEU A 21 -6.75 5.63 -2.83
N ASP A 22 -7.90 5.20 -3.30
CA ASP A 22 -8.04 4.69 -4.67
C ASP A 22 -7.75 5.77 -5.73
N ASP A 23 -7.98 7.08 -5.45
CA ASP A 23 -7.57 8.17 -6.35
C ASP A 23 -6.06 8.19 -6.56
N LEU A 24 -5.30 8.03 -5.47
CA LEU A 24 -3.84 8.00 -5.53
C LEU A 24 -3.34 6.74 -6.23
N ALA A 25 -3.91 5.58 -5.85
CA ALA A 25 -3.55 4.29 -6.41
C ALA A 25 -3.81 4.23 -7.92
N VAL A 26 -4.97 4.73 -8.37
CA VAL A 26 -5.32 4.80 -9.80
C VAL A 26 -4.39 5.75 -10.54
N ALA A 27 -4.15 6.95 -10.04
CA ALA A 27 -3.26 7.91 -10.71
C ALA A 27 -1.83 7.36 -10.87
N ALA A 28 -1.30 6.66 -9.84
CA ALA A 28 -0.01 6.00 -9.93
C ALA A 28 -0.02 4.87 -10.96
N SER A 29 -1.10 4.08 -11.00
CA SER A 29 -1.28 2.96 -11.92
C SER A 29 -1.37 3.41 -13.39
N GLU A 30 -2.18 4.44 -13.67
CA GLU A 30 -2.29 5.04 -15.00
C GLU A 30 -0.93 5.52 -15.52
N ARG A 31 -0.13 6.14 -14.63
CA ARG A 31 1.21 6.60 -15.00
C ARG A 31 2.16 5.42 -15.27
N ALA A 32 2.08 4.35 -14.50
CA ALA A 32 2.88 3.14 -14.73
C ALA A 32 2.51 2.47 -16.06
N LEU A 33 1.21 2.37 -16.36
CA LEU A 33 0.70 1.83 -17.64
C LEU A 33 1.16 2.70 -18.82
N GLN A 34 1.06 4.02 -18.68
CA GLN A 34 1.52 4.95 -19.72
C GLN A 34 3.03 4.80 -20.00
N VAL A 35 3.85 4.71 -18.96
CA VAL A 35 5.31 4.56 -19.10
C VAL A 35 5.70 3.21 -19.70
N SER A 36 4.99 2.14 -19.34
CA SER A 36 5.24 0.79 -19.87
C SER A 36 4.68 0.57 -21.28
N GLY A 37 3.77 1.43 -21.75
CA GLY A 37 3.06 1.24 -23.01
C GLY A 37 2.06 0.07 -22.99
N ILE A 38 1.64 -0.37 -21.79
CA ILE A 38 0.70 -1.48 -21.59
C ILE A 38 -0.68 -0.91 -21.34
N ASP A 39 -1.69 -1.44 -22.06
CA ASP A 39 -3.09 -1.16 -21.77
C ASP A 39 -3.59 -1.96 -20.58
N ALA A 40 -4.51 -1.42 -19.78
CA ALA A 40 -5.05 -2.10 -18.61
C ALA A 40 -5.72 -3.45 -18.94
N SER A 41 -6.30 -3.58 -20.12
CA SER A 41 -6.89 -4.83 -20.63
C SER A 41 -5.86 -5.95 -20.89
N GLN A 42 -4.57 -5.61 -20.94
CA GLN A 42 -3.48 -6.55 -21.16
C GLN A 42 -2.85 -7.04 -19.85
N LEU A 43 -3.31 -6.54 -18.70
CA LEU A 43 -2.84 -7.01 -17.41
C LEU A 43 -3.37 -8.39 -17.08
N ASP A 44 -2.52 -9.22 -16.51
CA ASP A 44 -2.86 -10.57 -16.05
C ASP A 44 -3.12 -10.63 -14.55
N LEU A 45 -2.65 -9.61 -13.80
CA LEU A 45 -2.79 -9.53 -12.35
C LEU A 45 -2.59 -8.07 -11.88
N ILE A 46 -3.34 -7.68 -10.85
CA ILE A 46 -3.10 -6.47 -10.06
C ILE A 46 -2.84 -6.87 -8.60
N VAL A 47 -1.73 -6.41 -8.04
CA VAL A 47 -1.40 -6.57 -6.62
C VAL A 47 -1.23 -5.19 -6.01
N CYS A 48 -2.08 -4.85 -5.04
CA CYS A 48 -1.97 -3.61 -4.30
C CYS A 48 -1.41 -3.87 -2.90
N SER A 49 -0.45 -3.08 -2.49
CA SER A 49 0.05 -3.06 -1.12
C SER A 49 -0.52 -1.86 -0.40
N THR A 50 -1.31 -2.11 0.63
CA THR A 50 -1.85 -1.06 1.49
C THR A 50 -2.21 -1.60 2.88
N THR A 51 -2.18 -0.71 3.86
CA THR A 51 -2.71 -0.89 5.22
C THR A 51 -3.80 0.13 5.55
N THR A 52 -4.04 1.08 4.66
CA THR A 52 -4.98 2.19 4.83
C THR A 52 -6.05 2.22 3.73
N GLY A 53 -6.47 1.05 3.26
CA GLY A 53 -7.50 0.91 2.23
C GLY A 53 -8.77 1.69 2.55
N ASP A 54 -9.46 2.19 1.53
CA ASP A 54 -10.71 2.94 1.69
C ASP A 54 -11.84 2.06 2.21
N HIS A 55 -11.73 0.75 1.99
CA HIS A 55 -12.73 -0.24 2.37
C HIS A 55 -12.06 -1.43 3.07
N LEU A 56 -12.77 -2.03 4.01
CA LEU A 56 -12.37 -3.33 4.54
C LEU A 56 -12.56 -4.44 3.49
N VAL A 57 -13.61 -4.33 2.70
CA VAL A 57 -13.93 -5.13 1.50
C VAL A 57 -14.74 -4.26 0.55
N PRO A 58 -14.54 -4.32 -0.76
CA PRO A 58 -13.55 -5.18 -1.46
C PRO A 58 -12.11 -4.74 -1.20
N ALA A 59 -11.15 -5.53 -1.72
CA ALA A 59 -9.74 -5.16 -1.74
C ALA A 59 -9.51 -3.86 -2.54
N GLU A 60 -8.54 -3.06 -2.15
CA GLU A 60 -8.14 -1.83 -2.85
C GLU A 60 -7.76 -2.11 -4.31
N ALA A 61 -7.05 -3.23 -4.56
CA ALA A 61 -6.74 -3.69 -5.91
C ALA A 61 -7.99 -3.88 -6.79
N CYS A 62 -9.14 -4.24 -6.20
CA CYS A 62 -10.40 -4.37 -6.96
C CYS A 62 -10.95 -3.00 -7.35
N ALA A 63 -10.85 -2.00 -6.49
CA ALA A 63 -11.25 -0.62 -6.82
C ALA A 63 -10.35 -0.04 -7.92
N VAL A 64 -9.04 -0.28 -7.84
CA VAL A 64 -8.09 0.08 -8.90
C VAL A 64 -8.44 -0.63 -10.21
N ALA A 65 -8.72 -1.93 -10.19
CA ALA A 65 -9.10 -2.69 -11.38
C ALA A 65 -10.37 -2.13 -12.05
N GLU A 66 -11.41 -1.84 -11.26
CA GLU A 66 -12.65 -1.25 -11.75
C GLU A 66 -12.43 0.08 -12.46
N ARG A 67 -11.68 0.98 -11.82
CA ARG A 67 -11.41 2.32 -12.37
C ARG A 67 -10.51 2.31 -13.60
N LEU A 68 -9.60 1.34 -13.72
CA LEU A 68 -8.76 1.12 -14.90
C LEU A 68 -9.48 0.36 -16.02
N GLY A 69 -10.65 -0.25 -15.75
CA GLY A 69 -11.33 -1.13 -16.68
C GLY A 69 -10.62 -2.48 -16.88
N ALA A 70 -9.76 -2.90 -15.93
CA ALA A 70 -9.10 -4.19 -15.96
C ALA A 70 -10.04 -5.30 -15.46
N THR A 71 -9.91 -6.51 -16.02
CA THR A 71 -10.74 -7.68 -15.66
C THR A 71 -9.93 -8.85 -15.12
N CYS A 72 -8.63 -8.65 -14.94
CA CYS A 72 -7.74 -9.66 -14.37
C CYS A 72 -7.96 -9.85 -12.86
N PRO A 73 -7.48 -10.95 -12.26
CA PRO A 73 -7.44 -11.10 -10.82
C PRO A 73 -6.79 -9.90 -10.12
N ALA A 74 -7.35 -9.51 -8.98
CA ALA A 74 -6.86 -8.38 -8.19
C ALA A 74 -7.00 -8.69 -6.69
N PHE A 75 -5.96 -8.41 -5.91
CA PHE A 75 -5.96 -8.59 -4.45
C PHE A 75 -4.91 -7.73 -3.76
N ASP A 76 -5.07 -7.56 -2.44
CA ASP A 76 -4.16 -6.77 -1.63
C ASP A 76 -3.14 -7.63 -0.89
N VAL A 77 -1.98 -7.03 -0.63
CA VAL A 77 -0.93 -7.52 0.27
C VAL A 77 -0.77 -6.53 1.42
N SER A 78 -0.87 -7.01 2.64
CA SER A 78 -0.66 -6.21 3.85
C SER A 78 0.67 -6.57 4.49
N ALA A 79 1.70 -5.75 4.25
CA ALA A 79 3.04 -5.90 4.85
C ALA A 79 3.66 -4.52 5.18
N ALA A 80 2.82 -3.53 5.44
CA ALA A 80 3.19 -2.18 5.84
C ALA A 80 4.33 -1.60 4.97
N CYS A 81 5.38 -1.03 5.59
CA CYS A 81 6.48 -0.37 4.89
C CYS A 81 7.24 -1.28 3.90
N ALA A 82 7.21 -2.60 4.09
CA ALA A 82 7.82 -3.57 3.18
C ALA A 82 6.85 -4.06 2.08
N GLY A 83 5.60 -3.62 2.11
CA GLY A 83 4.52 -4.15 1.28
C GLY A 83 4.80 -4.12 -0.21
N PHE A 84 5.44 -3.05 -0.73
CA PHE A 84 5.82 -3.00 -2.15
C PHE A 84 6.81 -4.10 -2.52
N VAL A 85 7.77 -4.41 -1.65
CA VAL A 85 8.75 -5.48 -1.89
C VAL A 85 8.08 -6.86 -1.86
N PHE A 86 7.15 -7.09 -0.91
CA PHE A 86 6.33 -8.31 -0.90
C PHE A 86 5.45 -8.43 -2.14
N ALA A 87 4.86 -7.34 -2.60
CA ALA A 87 4.05 -7.35 -3.81
C ALA A 87 4.88 -7.64 -5.07
N LEU A 88 6.13 -7.17 -5.12
CA LEU A 88 7.08 -7.52 -6.19
C LEU A 88 7.43 -9.02 -6.17
N ASP A 89 7.67 -9.60 -5.00
CA ASP A 89 7.93 -11.04 -4.84
C ASP A 89 6.74 -11.89 -5.28
N VAL A 90 5.52 -11.45 -4.91
CA VAL A 90 4.28 -12.08 -5.39
C VAL A 90 4.19 -12.02 -6.93
N ALA A 91 4.43 -10.84 -7.52
CA ALA A 91 4.39 -10.67 -8.98
C ALA A 91 5.41 -11.57 -9.68
N GLU A 92 6.64 -11.62 -9.17
CA GLU A 92 7.70 -12.51 -9.67
C GLU A 92 7.25 -13.98 -9.61
N GLY A 93 6.70 -14.41 -8.47
CA GLY A 93 6.21 -15.79 -8.30
C GLY A 93 5.09 -16.17 -9.26
N TYR A 94 4.21 -15.25 -9.66
CA TYR A 94 3.20 -15.49 -10.69
C TYR A 94 3.83 -15.61 -12.08
N ILE A 95 4.77 -14.73 -12.39
CA ILE A 95 5.48 -14.71 -13.67
C ILE A 95 6.36 -15.96 -13.82
N ALA A 96 7.15 -16.29 -12.82
CA ALA A 96 8.04 -17.46 -12.84
C ALA A 96 7.29 -18.79 -13.03
N ARG A 97 6.04 -18.85 -12.56
CA ARG A 97 5.16 -20.03 -12.77
C ARG A 97 4.39 -20.00 -14.08
N GLY A 98 4.60 -18.99 -14.93
CA GLY A 98 3.86 -18.81 -16.19
C GLY A 98 2.37 -18.53 -16.00
N ARG A 99 1.95 -17.98 -14.85
CA ARG A 99 0.56 -17.65 -14.55
C ARG A 99 0.20 -16.20 -14.90
N ALA A 100 1.19 -15.37 -15.10
CA ALA A 100 1.06 -13.99 -15.54
C ALA A 100 2.27 -13.61 -16.41
N GLU A 101 2.08 -12.73 -17.36
CA GLU A 101 3.14 -12.10 -18.14
C GLU A 101 3.30 -10.63 -17.77
N ARG A 102 2.20 -9.98 -17.33
CA ARG A 102 2.16 -8.54 -17.00
C ARG A 102 1.39 -8.34 -15.71
N VAL A 103 2.09 -7.89 -14.70
CA VAL A 103 1.53 -7.66 -13.36
C VAL A 103 1.66 -6.18 -13.02
N LEU A 104 0.55 -5.54 -12.68
CA LEU A 104 0.57 -4.22 -12.09
C LEU A 104 0.76 -4.35 -10.57
N VAL A 105 1.85 -3.81 -10.07
CA VAL A 105 2.12 -3.70 -8.64
C VAL A 105 1.92 -2.26 -8.22
N VAL A 106 1.03 -2.04 -7.25
CA VAL A 106 0.68 -0.73 -6.70
C VAL A 106 1.00 -0.72 -5.22
N ALA A 107 1.51 0.38 -4.70
CA ALA A 107 1.55 0.65 -3.28
C ALA A 107 0.92 2.02 -3.03
N ALA A 108 -0.03 2.09 -2.12
CA ALA A 108 -0.74 3.31 -1.79
C ALA A 108 -1.04 3.37 -0.30
N GLU A 109 -0.78 4.52 0.31
CA GLU A 109 -1.06 4.74 1.72
C GLU A 109 -1.57 6.16 1.98
N GLN A 110 -2.62 6.27 2.79
CA GLN A 110 -3.06 7.51 3.43
C GLN A 110 -2.83 7.43 4.93
N MET A 111 -1.57 7.42 5.33
CA MET A 111 -1.16 7.30 6.73
C MET A 111 -1.67 8.45 7.60
N THR A 112 -1.92 9.61 6.99
CA THR A 112 -2.43 10.79 7.72
C THR A 112 -3.78 10.55 8.38
N ARG A 113 -4.56 9.56 7.95
CA ARG A 113 -5.83 9.14 8.58
C ARG A 113 -5.63 8.43 9.92
N ALA A 114 -4.47 7.80 10.11
CA ALA A 114 -4.16 6.96 11.26
C ALA A 114 -3.27 7.67 12.29
N LEU A 115 -2.96 8.96 12.10
CA LEU A 115 -2.05 9.72 12.97
C LEU A 115 -2.79 10.48 14.05
N ASP A 116 -2.23 10.50 15.24
CA ASP A 116 -2.49 11.55 16.22
C ASP A 116 -1.60 12.75 15.89
N TRP A 117 -2.20 13.83 15.40
CA TRP A 117 -1.49 15.04 15.01
C TRP A 117 -0.88 15.81 16.18
N THR A 118 -1.21 15.43 17.42
CA THR A 118 -0.59 15.97 18.65
C THR A 118 0.64 15.17 19.10
N ASP A 119 0.78 13.93 18.63
CA ASP A 119 1.94 13.10 18.92
C ASP A 119 3.08 13.37 17.93
N ARG A 120 4.09 14.10 18.37
CA ARG A 120 5.27 14.44 17.56
C ARG A 120 6.22 13.27 17.32
N ALA A 121 6.05 12.13 17.98
CA ALA A 121 6.85 10.94 17.71
C ALA A 121 6.46 10.32 16.35
N THR A 122 5.19 10.41 15.97
CA THR A 122 4.64 9.79 14.77
C THR A 122 4.26 10.79 13.67
N CYS A 123 3.53 11.86 13.99
CA CYS A 123 2.97 12.78 12.98
C CYS A 123 4.04 13.48 12.12
N VAL A 124 5.28 13.55 12.61
CA VAL A 124 6.39 14.17 11.86
C VAL A 124 7.01 13.25 10.79
N LEU A 125 6.65 11.97 10.76
CA LEU A 125 7.30 10.96 9.91
C LEU A 125 6.47 10.62 8.67
N PHE A 126 5.15 10.63 8.78
CA PHE A 126 4.27 10.06 7.78
C PHE A 126 3.56 11.10 6.93
N GLY A 127 3.21 10.72 5.72
CA GLY A 127 2.39 11.44 4.77
C GLY A 127 1.64 10.46 3.89
N ASP A 128 0.96 10.97 2.86
CA ASP A 128 0.14 10.19 1.93
C ASP A 128 0.84 10.11 0.58
N GLY A 129 0.66 8.98 -0.11
CA GLY A 129 1.23 8.80 -1.43
C GLY A 129 0.96 7.44 -2.04
N ALA A 130 1.20 7.34 -3.34
CA ALA A 130 1.14 6.09 -4.08
C ALA A 130 2.26 6.00 -5.12
N GLY A 131 2.64 4.77 -5.43
CA GLY A 131 3.54 4.43 -6.51
C GLY A 131 3.14 3.12 -7.17
N ALA A 132 3.43 2.97 -8.46
CA ALA A 132 3.10 1.74 -9.18
C ALA A 132 4.17 1.38 -10.20
N ALA A 133 4.26 0.10 -10.53
CA ALA A 133 5.11 -0.43 -11.58
C ALA A 133 4.41 -1.56 -12.33
N VAL A 134 4.65 -1.66 -13.63
CA VAL A 134 4.29 -2.84 -14.42
C VAL A 134 5.49 -3.77 -14.46
N ILE A 135 5.30 -4.98 -13.95
CA ILE A 135 6.32 -6.04 -13.96
C ILE A 135 6.00 -6.98 -15.10
N GLY A 136 6.96 -7.20 -15.98
CA GLY A 136 6.79 -8.02 -17.17
C GLY A 136 7.62 -9.30 -17.11
N ALA A 137 7.13 -10.34 -17.81
CA ALA A 137 7.91 -11.53 -18.09
C ALA A 137 9.02 -11.22 -19.10
N GLY A 138 10.17 -11.85 -18.93
CA GLY A 138 11.35 -11.63 -19.79
C GLY A 138 12.24 -10.52 -19.25
N GLY A 139 13.49 -10.58 -19.61
CA GLY A 139 14.53 -9.67 -19.17
C GLY A 139 15.77 -10.43 -18.73
N ASP A 140 16.94 -9.79 -18.85
CA ASP A 140 18.23 -10.43 -18.58
C ASP A 140 18.55 -10.51 -17.08
N ASN A 141 17.80 -9.81 -16.24
CA ASN A 141 18.00 -9.75 -14.80
C ASN A 141 16.75 -10.19 -14.05
N PRO A 142 16.70 -11.42 -13.54
CA PRO A 142 15.61 -11.85 -12.66
C PRO A 142 15.60 -11.02 -11.39
N LEU A 143 14.41 -10.71 -10.90
CA LEU A 143 14.24 -10.05 -9.61
C LEU A 143 14.65 -11.02 -8.51
N ALA A 144 15.68 -10.67 -7.74
CA ALA A 144 16.08 -11.41 -6.56
C ALA A 144 15.59 -10.68 -5.31
N VAL A 145 14.78 -11.36 -4.51
CA VAL A 145 14.19 -10.82 -3.29
C VAL A 145 14.61 -11.68 -2.10
N GLU A 146 15.05 -11.04 -1.02
CA GLU A 146 15.26 -11.69 0.26
C GLU A 146 14.31 -11.06 1.29
N LEU A 147 13.45 -11.88 1.89
CA LEU A 147 12.45 -11.46 2.85
C LEU A 147 12.72 -12.10 4.22
N SER A 148 12.63 -11.29 5.27
CA SER A 148 12.75 -11.77 6.65
C SER A 148 11.79 -11.00 7.56
N THR A 149 11.49 -11.57 8.72
CA THR A 149 10.63 -10.94 9.73
C THR A 149 11.31 -10.99 11.10
N ALA A 150 11.38 -9.82 11.75
CA ALA A 150 11.68 -9.72 13.17
C ALA A 150 10.39 -9.24 13.88
N PRO A 151 9.60 -10.15 14.48
CA PRO A 151 8.28 -9.81 15.00
C PRO A 151 8.38 -8.97 16.27
N ASP A 152 7.78 -7.78 16.26
CA ASP A 152 7.59 -6.92 17.41
C ASP A 152 6.31 -6.09 17.23
N VAL A 153 5.22 -6.58 17.81
CA VAL A 153 3.89 -5.97 17.68
C VAL A 153 3.73 -4.73 18.55
N GLU A 154 4.53 -4.58 19.59
CA GLU A 154 4.37 -3.50 20.56
C GLU A 154 5.11 -2.22 20.16
N THR A 155 6.16 -2.34 19.35
CA THR A 155 7.00 -1.17 18.99
C THR A 155 6.27 -0.20 18.06
N LEU A 156 5.52 -0.70 17.08
CA LEU A 156 4.78 0.12 16.10
C LEU A 156 3.49 -0.59 15.70
N ARG A 157 2.36 0.02 15.97
CA ARG A 157 1.06 -0.56 15.63
C ARG A 157 -0.02 0.48 15.35
N VAL A 158 -0.94 0.12 14.48
CA VAL A 158 -2.25 0.74 14.35
C VAL A 158 -3.27 -0.32 14.77
N PRO A 159 -4.05 -0.10 15.84
CA PRO A 159 -5.10 -1.03 16.23
C PRO A 159 -6.12 -1.19 15.11
N GLY A 160 -6.45 -2.43 14.76
CA GLY A 160 -7.49 -2.75 13.79
C GLY A 160 -8.90 -2.65 14.40
N LEU A 161 -9.86 -3.33 13.77
CA LEU A 161 -11.23 -3.46 14.28
C LEU A 161 -11.24 -4.35 15.53
N VAL A 162 -10.94 -3.76 16.68
CA VAL A 162 -10.85 -4.49 17.95
C VAL A 162 -12.18 -4.37 18.71
N GLY A 163 -12.72 -5.51 19.12
CA GLY A 163 -13.73 -5.55 20.17
C GLY A 163 -15.11 -5.00 19.82
N THR A 164 -15.45 -4.88 18.55
CA THR A 164 -16.74 -4.37 18.08
C THR A 164 -17.83 -5.46 17.96
N SER A 165 -17.62 -6.64 18.55
CA SER A 165 -18.69 -7.64 18.60
C SER A 165 -19.88 -7.05 19.37
N PRO A 166 -21.11 -7.09 18.81
CA PRO A 166 -22.31 -6.61 19.50
C PRO A 166 -22.63 -7.43 20.77
N PHE A 167 -21.94 -8.53 20.97
CA PHE A 167 -22.07 -9.45 22.11
C PHE A 167 -20.96 -9.28 23.15
N LYS A 168 -20.10 -8.26 23.00
CA LYS A 168 -18.99 -8.00 23.91
C LYS A 168 -19.05 -6.55 24.39
N ASP A 169 -19.08 -6.35 25.70
CA ASP A 169 -18.90 -5.03 26.28
C ASP A 169 -17.47 -4.55 25.96
N SER A 170 -17.34 -3.60 25.05
CA SER A 170 -16.05 -3.03 24.68
C SER A 170 -16.09 -1.52 24.77
N ALA A 171 -15.17 -0.98 25.54
CA ALA A 171 -15.05 0.47 25.78
C ALA A 171 -13.93 1.15 24.97
N ASP A 172 -13.11 0.42 24.19
CA ASP A 172 -11.95 1.00 23.51
C ASP A 172 -12.04 0.86 21.99
N SER A 173 -12.21 1.98 21.32
CA SER A 173 -12.35 2.10 19.86
C SER A 173 -11.38 3.09 19.21
N ALA A 174 -10.25 3.36 19.78
CA ALA A 174 -9.29 4.27 19.16
C ALA A 174 -8.32 3.50 18.24
N SER A 175 -8.51 3.63 16.92
CA SER A 175 -7.60 3.12 15.90
C SER A 175 -6.61 4.21 15.51
N VAL A 176 -5.63 4.50 16.37
CA VAL A 176 -4.58 5.49 16.12
C VAL A 176 -3.22 4.80 16.11
N LEU A 177 -2.36 5.23 15.20
CA LEU A 177 -0.97 4.77 15.15
C LEU A 177 -0.25 5.08 16.46
N SER A 178 0.38 4.10 17.06
CA SER A 178 1.25 4.28 18.23
C SER A 178 2.64 3.69 17.99
N MET A 179 3.64 4.34 18.59
CA MET A 179 5.04 3.92 18.55
C MET A 179 5.63 4.03 19.97
N ASN A 180 6.26 2.98 20.48
CA ASN A 180 6.93 2.93 21.77
C ASN A 180 8.43 2.98 21.60
#